data_e5669d5db25ed91a5ed83004feb560e5
#
_entry.id   e5669d5db25ed91a5ed83004feb560e5
#
_cell.length_a   1.000
_cell.length_b   1.000
_cell.length_c   1.000
_cell.angle_alpha   90.00
_cell.angle_beta   90.00
_cell.angle_gamma   90.00
#
_symmetry.space_group_name_H-M   'P 1'
#
loop_
_entity.id
_entity.type
_entity.pdbx_description
1 polymer ?
#
loop_
_entity_poly.entity_id
_entity_poly.type
_entity_poly.pdbx_seq_one_letter_code
_entity_poly.pdbx_strand_id
1 'polypeptide(L)'
;QIDSDVLIKISGPSGQDEIGSLMDNYNRMADRMNSLIDTAYRCRLKEQKMDIARQNAELMALYSQINPHFLFNALESIRMHSILKKEEETADMIQKLAIMVRQNVDWSSDSNTIKRELAFVEAYLSLQKYRFGERLSYQINAQEDCQNILVPKLTITTFVENACVHGIETKSFPGWIFVRVHTENDALWKLKIPVAVWTRPR
;
A
#
# COMPACT_ATOMS: atom_id res chain seq x y z
N GLN A 1 -13.92 20.32 -13.14
CA GLN A 1 -14.78 20.54 -14.35
C GLN A 1 -16.18 19.94 -14.18
N ILE A 2 -16.89 20.28 -13.09
CA ILE A 2 -18.27 19.80 -12.81
C ILE A 2 -19.25 20.99 -12.78
N ASP A 3 -18.75 22.21 -12.97
CA ASP A 3 -19.54 23.44 -12.78
C ASP A 3 -20.31 23.93 -14.03
N SER A 4 -20.21 23.21 -15.15
CA SER A 4 -20.80 23.66 -16.44
C SER A 4 -22.19 23.08 -16.78
N ASP A 5 -22.67 22.08 -16.02
CA ASP A 5 -23.90 21.36 -16.37
C ASP A 5 -25.12 21.75 -15.51
N VAL A 6 -24.96 22.67 -14.56
CA VAL A 6 -26.09 23.15 -13.73
C VAL A 6 -26.80 24.28 -14.42
N LEU A 7 -28.09 24.10 -14.72
CA LEU A 7 -28.92 25.13 -15.29
C LEU A 7 -29.18 26.24 -14.26
N ILE A 8 -28.84 27.49 -14.65
CA ILE A 8 -29.00 28.67 -13.80
C ILE A 8 -30.44 29.18 -13.95
N LYS A 9 -31.08 29.47 -12.81
CA LYS A 9 -32.41 30.08 -12.82
C LYS A 9 -32.37 31.54 -13.31
N ILE A 10 -33.37 31.92 -14.04
CA ILE A 10 -33.56 33.30 -14.45
C ILE A 10 -34.21 34.05 -13.28
N SER A 11 -33.54 35.11 -12.80
CA SER A 11 -34.06 36.00 -11.76
C SER A 11 -34.60 37.29 -12.45
N GLY A 12 -35.85 37.59 -12.22
CA GLY A 12 -36.50 38.80 -12.73
C GLY A 12 -37.80 39.09 -12.01
N PRO A 13 -38.40 40.25 -12.16
CA PRO A 13 -39.72 40.53 -11.61
C PRO A 13 -40.74 39.59 -12.25
N SER A 14 -41.41 38.79 -11.42
CA SER A 14 -42.49 37.90 -11.83
C SER A 14 -43.71 38.77 -12.20
N GLY A 15 -43.82 39.13 -13.48
CA GLY A 15 -45.00 39.76 -13.99
C GLY A 15 -46.15 38.73 -14.21
N GLN A 16 -47.40 39.17 -14.11
CA GLN A 16 -48.56 38.31 -14.50
C GLN A 16 -48.79 38.26 -16.03
N ASP A 17 -47.76 38.54 -16.78
CA ASP A 17 -47.76 38.54 -18.24
C ASP A 17 -47.18 37.20 -18.80
N GLU A 18 -47.23 37.05 -20.12
CA GLU A 18 -46.74 35.86 -20.81
C GLU A 18 -45.24 35.61 -20.54
N ILE A 19 -44.47 36.66 -20.29
CA ILE A 19 -43.04 36.58 -19.99
C ILE A 19 -42.81 36.00 -18.59
N GLY A 20 -43.58 36.41 -17.59
CA GLY A 20 -43.53 35.84 -16.24
C GLY A 20 -43.85 34.34 -16.24
N SER A 21 -44.92 33.94 -16.99
CA SER A 21 -45.27 32.53 -17.13
C SER A 21 -44.17 31.70 -17.82
N LEU A 22 -43.49 32.26 -18.82
CA LEU A 22 -42.36 31.60 -19.50
C LEU A 22 -41.18 31.43 -18.56
N MET A 23 -40.84 32.44 -17.75
CA MET A 23 -39.74 32.36 -16.74
C MET A 23 -40.04 31.29 -15.69
N ASP A 24 -41.27 31.20 -15.20
CA ASP A 24 -41.67 30.20 -14.23
C ASP A 24 -41.58 28.77 -14.81
N ASN A 25 -41.98 28.59 -16.05
CA ASN A 25 -41.86 27.32 -16.77
C ASN A 25 -40.37 26.92 -16.95
N TYR A 26 -39.55 27.88 -17.38
CA TYR A 26 -38.10 27.65 -17.51
C TYR A 26 -37.47 27.25 -16.17
N ASN A 27 -37.75 28.03 -15.10
CA ASN A 27 -37.19 27.76 -13.78
C ASN A 27 -37.63 26.39 -13.24
N ARG A 28 -38.89 25.98 -13.45
CA ARG A 28 -39.36 24.63 -13.10
C ARG A 28 -38.67 23.55 -13.91
N MET A 29 -38.41 23.80 -15.19
CA MET A 29 -37.64 22.88 -16.03
C MET A 29 -36.20 22.78 -15.56
N ALA A 30 -35.54 23.89 -15.23
CA ALA A 30 -34.20 23.95 -14.70
C ALA A 30 -34.08 23.18 -13.38
N ASP A 31 -35.04 23.35 -12.46
CA ASP A 31 -35.08 22.59 -11.20
C ASP A 31 -35.19 21.07 -11.43
N ARG A 32 -36.09 20.68 -12.33
CA ARG A 32 -36.24 19.27 -12.69
C ARG A 32 -34.97 18.69 -13.29
N MET A 33 -34.35 19.42 -14.22
CA MET A 33 -33.12 18.96 -14.88
C MET A 33 -31.99 18.83 -13.88
N ASN A 34 -31.76 19.84 -13.01
CA ASN A 34 -30.75 19.81 -11.99
C ASN A 34 -30.97 18.65 -11.00
N SER A 35 -32.22 18.38 -10.61
CA SER A 35 -32.53 17.24 -9.75
C SER A 35 -32.29 15.88 -10.42
N LEU A 36 -32.54 15.77 -11.71
CA LEU A 36 -32.24 14.56 -12.48
C LEU A 36 -30.73 14.34 -12.62
N ILE A 37 -29.98 15.41 -12.91
CA ILE A 37 -28.50 15.36 -12.96
C ILE A 37 -27.93 14.91 -11.63
N ASP A 38 -28.36 15.51 -10.51
CA ASP A 38 -27.89 15.13 -9.17
C ASP A 38 -28.24 13.65 -8.85
N THR A 39 -29.47 13.24 -9.18
CA THR A 39 -29.90 11.85 -8.98
C THR A 39 -29.07 10.87 -9.81
N ALA A 40 -28.87 11.17 -11.10
CA ALA A 40 -28.07 10.35 -12.00
C ALA A 40 -26.61 10.26 -11.52
N TYR A 41 -26.04 11.38 -11.09
CA TYR A 41 -24.67 11.43 -10.55
C TYR A 41 -24.54 10.57 -9.27
N ARG A 42 -25.49 10.72 -8.34
CA ARG A 42 -25.52 9.91 -7.10
C ARG A 42 -25.67 8.41 -7.39
N CYS A 43 -26.55 8.06 -8.34
CA CYS A 43 -26.72 6.67 -8.76
C CYS A 43 -25.41 6.10 -9.32
N ARG A 44 -24.76 6.84 -10.22
CA ARG A 44 -23.48 6.42 -10.82
C ARG A 44 -22.37 6.28 -9.79
N LEU A 45 -22.27 7.21 -8.83
CA LEU A 45 -21.29 7.14 -7.75
C LEU A 45 -21.54 5.92 -6.84
N LYS A 46 -22.82 5.61 -6.56
CA LYS A 46 -23.21 4.43 -5.79
C LYS A 46 -22.85 3.14 -6.52
N GLU A 47 -23.13 3.07 -7.82
CA GLU A 47 -22.78 1.93 -8.67
C GLU A 47 -21.27 1.69 -8.68
N GLN A 48 -20.46 2.72 -8.91
CA GLN A 48 -19.00 2.62 -8.86
C GLN A 48 -18.49 2.13 -7.49
N LYS A 49 -19.06 2.64 -6.40
CA LYS A 49 -18.69 2.15 -5.05
C LYS A 49 -19.05 0.69 -4.82
N MET A 50 -20.19 0.24 -5.34
CA MET A 50 -20.59 -1.16 -5.24
C MET A 50 -19.68 -2.07 -6.08
N ASP A 51 -19.29 -1.64 -7.28
CA ASP A 51 -18.35 -2.40 -8.13
C ASP A 51 -16.98 -2.55 -7.46
N ILE A 52 -16.44 -1.46 -6.89
CA ILE A 52 -15.17 -1.51 -6.13
C ILE A 52 -15.31 -2.46 -4.92
N ALA A 53 -16.40 -2.36 -4.17
CA ALA A 53 -16.64 -3.23 -3.02
C ALA A 53 -16.75 -4.72 -3.43
N ARG A 54 -17.42 -4.99 -4.56
CA ARG A 54 -17.52 -6.34 -5.14
C ARG A 54 -16.15 -6.87 -5.56
N GLN A 55 -15.36 -6.09 -6.29
CA GLN A 55 -14.01 -6.49 -6.71
C GLN A 55 -13.12 -6.78 -5.49
N ASN A 56 -13.18 -5.94 -4.46
CA ASN A 56 -12.43 -6.17 -3.22
C ASN A 56 -12.89 -7.45 -2.51
N ALA A 57 -14.21 -7.73 -2.48
CA ALA A 57 -14.73 -8.97 -1.89
C ALA A 57 -14.30 -10.22 -2.68
N GLU A 58 -14.31 -10.16 -4.02
CA GLU A 58 -13.83 -11.24 -4.89
C GLU A 58 -12.32 -11.49 -4.67
N LEU A 59 -11.51 -10.43 -4.59
CA LEU A 59 -10.09 -10.53 -4.26
C LEU A 59 -9.87 -11.16 -2.89
N MET A 60 -10.59 -10.72 -1.86
CA MET A 60 -10.51 -11.29 -0.52
C MET A 60 -10.91 -12.78 -0.49
N ALA A 61 -11.95 -13.15 -1.26
CA ALA A 61 -12.36 -14.55 -1.37
C ALA A 61 -11.25 -15.43 -2.02
N LEU A 62 -10.59 -14.91 -3.06
CA LEU A 62 -9.46 -15.59 -3.69
C LEU A 62 -8.26 -15.73 -2.72
N TYR A 63 -7.92 -14.68 -1.99
CA TYR A 63 -6.86 -14.74 -0.97
C TYR A 63 -7.19 -15.69 0.18
N SER A 64 -8.47 -15.81 0.56
CA SER A 64 -8.88 -16.73 1.63
C SER A 64 -8.76 -18.21 1.24
N GLN A 65 -8.70 -18.53 -0.06
CA GLN A 65 -8.44 -19.90 -0.52
C GLN A 65 -7.04 -20.38 -0.16
N ILE A 66 -6.09 -19.46 -0.01
CA ILE A 66 -4.80 -19.78 0.61
C ILE A 66 -5.05 -19.77 2.12
N ASN A 67 -5.24 -20.92 2.74
CA ASN A 67 -5.44 -21.01 4.17
C ASN A 67 -4.17 -20.53 4.94
N PRO A 68 -4.15 -19.29 5.47
CA PRO A 68 -2.95 -18.75 6.11
C PRO A 68 -2.54 -19.55 7.34
N HIS A 69 -3.52 -20.05 8.06
CA HIS A 69 -3.29 -20.87 9.25
C HIS A 69 -2.58 -22.20 8.91
N PHE A 70 -2.94 -22.81 7.79
CA PHE A 70 -2.24 -24.01 7.31
C PHE A 70 -0.77 -23.70 6.99
N LEU A 71 -0.52 -22.58 6.29
CA LEU A 71 0.85 -22.19 5.96
C LEU A 71 1.69 -21.91 7.22
N PHE A 72 1.13 -21.23 8.21
CA PHE A 72 1.83 -20.98 9.49
C PHE A 72 2.14 -22.27 10.23
N ASN A 73 1.17 -23.16 10.33
CA ASN A 73 1.37 -24.46 11.00
C ASN A 73 2.42 -25.31 10.29
N ALA A 74 2.43 -25.31 8.97
CA ALA A 74 3.43 -26.02 8.18
C ALA A 74 4.83 -25.46 8.40
N LEU A 75 4.99 -24.13 8.32
CA LEU A 75 6.27 -23.44 8.56
C LEU A 75 6.76 -23.68 10.00
N GLU A 76 5.87 -23.58 10.98
CA GLU A 76 6.24 -23.83 12.38
C GLU A 76 6.64 -25.29 12.62
N SER A 77 5.97 -26.24 12.00
CA SER A 77 6.33 -27.66 12.08
C SER A 77 7.71 -27.93 11.49
N ILE A 78 8.04 -27.32 10.34
CA ILE A 78 9.36 -27.43 9.71
C ILE A 78 10.42 -26.76 10.59
N ARG A 79 10.12 -25.58 11.15
CA ARG A 79 11.03 -24.86 12.07
C ARG A 79 11.36 -25.71 13.29
N MET A 80 10.36 -26.31 13.94
CA MET A 80 10.56 -27.17 15.09
C MET A 80 11.40 -28.40 14.74
N HIS A 81 11.16 -29.00 13.57
CA HIS A 81 11.96 -30.13 13.09
C HIS A 81 13.44 -29.74 12.89
N SER A 82 13.71 -28.55 12.30
CA SER A 82 15.06 -28.04 12.12
C SER A 82 15.76 -27.79 13.45
N ILE A 83 15.06 -27.25 14.47
CA ILE A 83 15.59 -27.09 15.82
C ILE A 83 16.00 -28.44 16.44
N LEU A 84 15.12 -29.45 16.32
CA LEU A 84 15.41 -30.79 16.83
C LEU A 84 16.63 -31.42 16.13
N LYS A 85 16.86 -31.08 14.87
CA LYS A 85 18.02 -31.50 14.09
C LYS A 85 19.27 -30.65 14.37
N LYS A 86 19.17 -29.60 15.21
CA LYS A 86 20.22 -28.61 15.48
C LYS A 86 20.65 -27.81 14.24
N GLU A 87 19.73 -27.63 13.29
CA GLU A 87 19.91 -26.82 12.10
C GLU A 87 19.41 -25.40 12.38
N GLU A 88 20.15 -24.64 13.19
CA GLU A 88 19.74 -23.32 13.69
C GLU A 88 19.54 -22.31 12.55
N GLU A 89 20.40 -22.34 11.54
CA GLU A 89 20.30 -21.45 10.36
C GLU A 89 19.00 -21.72 9.60
N THR A 90 18.64 -22.97 9.33
CA THR A 90 17.40 -23.33 8.67
C THR A 90 16.18 -22.90 9.49
N ALA A 91 16.23 -23.10 10.82
CA ALA A 91 15.14 -22.68 11.70
C ALA A 91 14.93 -21.15 11.71
N ASP A 92 15.99 -20.35 11.70
CA ASP A 92 15.94 -18.90 11.62
C ASP A 92 15.36 -18.43 10.27
N MET A 93 15.77 -19.06 9.15
CA MET A 93 15.22 -18.75 7.83
C MET A 93 13.72 -19.02 7.74
N ILE A 94 13.25 -20.16 8.29
CA ILE A 94 11.82 -20.47 8.32
C ILE A 94 11.05 -19.48 9.19
N GLN A 95 11.62 -19.04 10.30
CA GLN A 95 11.00 -18.00 11.14
C GLN A 95 10.84 -16.67 10.39
N LYS A 96 11.85 -16.23 9.64
CA LYS A 96 11.80 -15.02 8.83
C LYS A 96 10.76 -15.14 7.71
N LEU A 97 10.68 -16.31 7.07
CA LEU A 97 9.65 -16.60 6.06
C LEU A 97 8.24 -16.55 6.68
N ALA A 98 8.05 -17.09 7.88
CA ALA A 98 6.77 -17.03 8.59
C ALA A 98 6.35 -15.59 8.92
N ILE A 99 7.29 -14.71 9.30
CA ILE A 99 7.03 -13.28 9.49
C ILE A 99 6.53 -12.64 8.19
N MET A 100 7.17 -12.92 7.06
CA MET A 100 6.78 -12.38 5.76
C MET A 100 5.39 -12.85 5.33
N VAL A 101 5.10 -14.15 5.47
CA VAL A 101 3.77 -14.69 5.13
C VAL A 101 2.69 -14.06 6.01
N ARG A 102 2.94 -13.90 7.32
CA ARG A 102 1.98 -13.31 8.26
C ARG A 102 1.61 -11.88 7.89
N GLN A 103 2.57 -11.05 7.55
CA GLN A 103 2.31 -9.64 7.20
C GLN A 103 1.59 -9.49 5.87
N ASN A 104 1.86 -10.36 4.90
CA ASN A 104 1.17 -10.35 3.60
C ASN A 104 -0.30 -10.80 3.70
N VAL A 105 -0.66 -11.53 4.75
CA VAL A 105 -2.02 -12.07 4.95
C VAL A 105 -2.87 -11.24 5.92
N ASP A 106 -2.26 -10.38 6.72
CA ASP A 106 -2.98 -9.51 7.65
C ASP A 106 -3.56 -8.28 6.93
N TRP A 107 -4.85 -8.35 6.56
CA TRP A 107 -5.62 -7.28 5.91
C TRP A 107 -6.42 -6.42 6.88
N SER A 108 -6.21 -6.58 8.20
CA SER A 108 -7.00 -5.90 9.22
C SER A 108 -6.80 -4.38 9.28
N SER A 109 -5.76 -3.85 8.65
CA SER A 109 -5.41 -2.42 8.65
C SER A 109 -4.65 -2.06 7.38
N ASP A 110 -4.89 -0.86 6.83
CA ASP A 110 -4.17 -0.34 5.65
C ASP A 110 -2.82 0.29 6.01
N SER A 111 -2.51 0.41 7.30
CA SER A 111 -1.29 1.05 7.80
C SER A 111 -0.57 0.20 8.84
N ASN A 112 0.74 0.36 8.89
CA ASN A 112 1.64 -0.24 9.87
C ASN A 112 2.47 0.83 10.56
N THR A 113 3.03 0.51 11.72
CA THR A 113 4.11 1.34 12.28
C THR A 113 5.40 1.12 11.52
N ILE A 114 6.26 2.14 11.46
CA ILE A 114 7.61 2.02 10.86
C ILE A 114 8.37 0.85 11.49
N LYS A 115 8.23 0.62 12.80
CA LYS A 115 8.83 -0.53 13.49
C LYS A 115 8.42 -1.88 12.87
N ARG A 116 7.12 -2.05 12.55
CA ARG A 116 6.63 -3.28 11.90
C ARG A 116 7.13 -3.41 10.46
N GLU A 117 7.15 -2.31 9.71
CA GLU A 117 7.70 -2.29 8.35
C GLU A 117 9.18 -2.67 8.35
N LEU A 118 9.99 -2.12 9.29
CA LEU A 118 11.41 -2.44 9.40
C LEU A 118 11.66 -3.89 9.85
N ALA A 119 10.83 -4.45 10.71
CA ALA A 119 10.93 -5.87 11.07
C ALA A 119 10.69 -6.79 9.85
N PHE A 120 9.78 -6.40 8.96
CA PHE A 120 9.57 -7.11 7.70
C PHE A 120 10.76 -6.93 6.74
N VAL A 121 11.26 -5.72 6.60
CA VAL A 121 12.44 -5.41 5.76
C VAL A 121 13.67 -6.20 6.24
N GLU A 122 13.87 -6.31 7.54
CA GLU A 122 14.95 -7.12 8.13
C GLU A 122 14.79 -8.60 7.75
N ALA A 123 13.59 -9.16 7.91
CA ALA A 123 13.31 -10.54 7.51
C ALA A 123 13.56 -10.76 6.02
N TYR A 124 13.08 -9.83 5.16
CA TYR A 124 13.27 -9.87 3.72
C TYR A 124 14.75 -9.81 3.33
N LEU A 125 15.49 -8.81 3.81
CA LEU A 125 16.90 -8.64 3.49
C LEU A 125 17.76 -9.79 3.98
N SER A 126 17.44 -10.37 5.13
CA SER A 126 18.10 -11.55 5.65
C SER A 126 17.92 -12.78 4.74
N LEU A 127 16.68 -13.00 4.22
CA LEU A 127 16.42 -14.04 3.24
C LEU A 127 17.16 -13.79 1.91
N GLN A 128 17.20 -12.54 1.46
CA GLN A 128 17.95 -12.17 0.26
C GLN A 128 19.47 -12.32 0.48
N LYS A 129 19.99 -12.02 1.66
CA LYS A 129 21.40 -12.26 2.03
C LYS A 129 21.75 -13.74 1.95
N TYR A 130 20.86 -14.61 2.41
CA TYR A 130 21.03 -16.06 2.25
C TYR A 130 21.10 -16.48 0.78
N ARG A 131 20.22 -15.94 -0.07
CA ARG A 131 20.18 -16.22 -1.51
C ARG A 131 21.41 -15.70 -2.27
N PHE A 132 21.84 -14.48 -1.97
CA PHE A 132 22.92 -13.80 -2.71
C PHE A 132 24.31 -13.97 -2.07
N GLY A 133 24.39 -14.49 -0.84
CA GLY A 133 25.64 -14.68 -0.11
C GLY A 133 26.42 -13.37 0.06
N GLU A 134 27.70 -13.40 -0.25
CA GLU A 134 28.58 -12.25 -0.15
C GLU A 134 28.26 -11.10 -1.14
N ARG A 135 27.38 -11.35 -2.10
CA ARG A 135 26.96 -10.31 -3.04
C ARG A 135 26.03 -9.25 -2.45
N LEU A 136 25.35 -9.54 -1.34
CA LEU A 136 24.47 -8.60 -0.66
C LEU A 136 25.00 -8.33 0.75
N SER A 137 25.17 -7.06 1.06
CA SER A 137 25.31 -6.57 2.44
C SER A 137 24.25 -5.51 2.69
N TYR A 138 23.77 -5.39 3.93
CA TYR A 138 22.76 -4.40 4.26
C TYR A 138 22.92 -3.85 5.66
N GLN A 139 22.37 -2.67 5.89
CA GLN A 139 22.32 -2.02 7.20
C GLN A 139 21.00 -1.25 7.33
N ILE A 140 20.31 -1.45 8.45
CA ILE A 140 19.06 -0.76 8.77
C ILE A 140 19.28 0.13 9.96
N ASN A 141 19.02 1.43 9.81
CA ASN A 141 19.12 2.42 10.86
C ASN A 141 17.83 3.23 10.92
N ALA A 142 17.16 3.23 12.07
CA ALA A 142 15.98 4.04 12.32
C ALA A 142 16.12 4.77 13.65
N GLN A 143 15.76 6.06 13.66
CA GLN A 143 15.65 6.81 14.90
C GLN A 143 14.49 6.28 15.74
N GLU A 144 14.65 6.26 17.07
CA GLU A 144 13.62 5.75 17.98
C GLU A 144 12.30 6.50 17.85
N ASP A 145 12.36 7.82 17.66
CA ASP A 145 11.20 8.70 17.53
C ASP A 145 10.32 8.36 16.31
N CYS A 146 10.91 7.74 15.27
CA CYS A 146 10.18 7.36 14.06
C CYS A 146 9.41 6.03 14.20
N GLN A 147 9.76 5.18 15.15
CA GLN A 147 9.31 3.78 15.17
C GLN A 147 7.80 3.61 15.28
N ASN A 148 7.12 4.53 15.95
CA ASN A 148 5.66 4.48 16.17
C ASN A 148 4.84 5.24 15.12
N ILE A 149 5.48 5.89 14.15
CA ILE A 149 4.79 6.60 13.08
C ILE A 149 4.08 5.59 12.18
N LEU A 150 2.81 5.89 11.86
CA LEU A 150 2.00 5.08 10.94
C LEU A 150 2.33 5.42 9.49
N VAL A 151 2.57 4.40 8.70
CA VAL A 151 2.79 4.48 7.25
C VAL A 151 1.90 3.46 6.53
N PRO A 152 1.54 3.68 5.28
CA PRO A 152 0.85 2.65 4.50
C PRO A 152 1.66 1.36 4.49
N LYS A 153 0.98 0.20 4.56
CA LYS A 153 1.64 -1.10 4.53
C LYS A 153 2.52 -1.26 3.29
N LEU A 154 3.61 -2.00 3.46
CA LEU A 154 4.58 -2.34 2.41
C LEU A 154 5.28 -1.14 1.77
N THR A 155 5.14 0.09 2.32
CA THR A 155 5.79 1.28 1.77
C THR A 155 7.31 1.13 1.77
N ILE A 156 7.91 0.87 2.94
CA ILE A 156 9.38 0.72 3.06
C ILE A 156 9.83 -0.53 2.31
N THR A 157 9.07 -1.61 2.44
CA THR A 157 9.34 -2.89 1.79
C THR A 157 9.42 -2.77 0.27
N THR A 158 8.48 -2.10 -0.38
CA THR A 158 8.46 -1.92 -1.85
C THR A 158 9.72 -1.21 -2.34
N PHE A 159 10.19 -0.20 -1.62
CA PHE A 159 11.44 0.48 -1.98
C PHE A 159 12.67 -0.42 -1.80
N VAL A 160 12.69 -1.25 -0.75
CA VAL A 160 13.78 -2.20 -0.51
C VAL A 160 13.77 -3.33 -1.53
N GLU A 161 12.60 -3.86 -1.88
CA GLU A 161 12.45 -4.86 -2.96
C GLU A 161 12.97 -4.32 -4.29
N ASN A 162 12.58 -3.11 -4.67
CA ASN A 162 13.09 -2.45 -5.87
C ASN A 162 14.62 -2.27 -5.81
N ALA A 163 15.15 -1.90 -4.66
CA ALA A 163 16.59 -1.78 -4.46
C ALA A 163 17.31 -3.13 -4.62
N CYS A 164 16.75 -4.23 -4.11
CA CYS A 164 17.29 -5.58 -4.31
C CYS A 164 17.24 -6.00 -5.78
N VAL A 165 16.07 -5.90 -6.41
CA VAL A 165 15.87 -6.36 -7.80
C VAL A 165 16.74 -5.58 -8.76
N HIS A 166 16.70 -4.25 -8.72
CA HIS A 166 17.41 -3.40 -9.67
C HIS A 166 18.85 -3.11 -9.27
N GLY A 167 19.17 -3.13 -7.98
CA GLY A 167 20.51 -2.80 -7.46
C GLY A 167 21.43 -4.00 -7.31
N ILE A 168 20.91 -5.16 -6.92
CA ILE A 168 21.70 -6.35 -6.57
C ILE A 168 21.51 -7.50 -7.57
N GLU A 169 20.25 -7.87 -7.86
CA GLU A 169 19.95 -9.06 -8.67
C GLU A 169 20.49 -8.93 -10.10
N THR A 170 20.36 -7.76 -10.69
CA THR A 170 20.83 -7.46 -12.06
C THR A 170 22.34 -7.28 -12.18
N LYS A 171 23.06 -7.25 -11.07
CA LYS A 171 24.50 -6.98 -11.02
C LYS A 171 25.30 -8.19 -10.57
N SER A 172 26.51 -8.38 -11.14
CA SER A 172 27.39 -9.49 -10.76
C SER A 172 28.35 -9.16 -9.62
N PHE A 173 28.33 -7.92 -9.12
CA PHE A 173 29.29 -7.45 -8.08
C PHE A 173 28.61 -7.34 -6.73
N PRO A 174 29.37 -7.39 -5.63
CA PRO A 174 28.86 -7.11 -4.30
C PRO A 174 28.26 -5.71 -4.19
N GLY A 175 27.13 -5.60 -3.48
CA GLY A 175 26.44 -4.34 -3.24
C GLY A 175 25.96 -4.20 -1.80
N TRP A 176 25.72 -2.96 -1.41
CA TRP A 176 25.20 -2.59 -0.10
C TRP A 176 23.84 -1.92 -0.25
N ILE A 177 22.90 -2.29 0.63
CA ILE A 177 21.62 -1.62 0.78
C ILE A 177 21.60 -0.97 2.17
N PHE A 178 21.43 0.36 2.20
CA PHE A 178 21.29 1.10 3.43
C PHE A 178 19.84 1.59 3.57
N VAL A 179 19.18 1.16 4.62
CA VAL A 179 17.83 1.64 4.95
C VAL A 179 17.96 2.62 6.10
N ARG A 180 17.63 3.90 5.87
CA ARG A 180 17.70 4.94 6.91
C ARG A 180 16.35 5.62 7.03
N VAL A 181 15.83 5.66 8.25
CA VAL A 181 14.59 6.36 8.58
C VAL A 181 14.87 7.37 9.68
N HIS A 182 14.54 8.62 9.42
CA HIS A 182 14.71 9.72 10.37
C HIS A 182 13.59 10.74 10.21
N THR A 183 13.32 11.51 11.25
CA THR A 183 12.44 12.67 11.19
C THR A 183 13.20 13.91 10.71
N GLU A 184 12.55 14.73 9.91
CA GLU A 184 13.02 16.02 9.48
C GLU A 184 11.97 17.07 9.90
N ASN A 185 12.31 18.01 10.80
CA ASN A 185 11.42 19.06 11.31
C ASN A 185 10.11 18.58 11.95
N ASP A 186 10.19 17.80 13.01
CA ASP A 186 9.10 17.38 13.93
C ASP A 186 7.79 16.82 13.30
N ALA A 187 7.60 16.90 11.98
CA ALA A 187 6.35 16.53 11.32
C ALA A 187 6.51 15.63 10.08
N LEU A 188 7.71 15.51 9.51
CA LEU A 188 7.94 14.76 8.29
C LEU A 188 9.03 13.71 8.50
N TRP A 189 8.67 12.44 8.32
CA TRP A 189 9.66 11.37 8.27
C TRP A 189 10.27 11.29 6.86
N LYS A 190 11.55 10.96 6.78
CA LYS A 190 12.29 10.81 5.54
C LYS A 190 12.88 9.41 5.44
N LEU A 191 12.58 8.74 4.35
CA LEU A 191 13.14 7.44 4.01
C LEU A 191 14.29 7.64 3.01
N LYS A 192 15.47 7.11 3.34
CA LYS A 192 16.61 7.05 2.42
C LYS A 192 17.03 5.59 2.24
N ILE A 193 17.01 5.10 1.00
CA ILE A 193 17.47 3.76 0.64
C ILE A 193 18.53 3.87 -0.46
N PRO A 194 19.74 4.33 -0.16
CA PRO A 194 20.82 4.30 -1.14
C PRO A 194 21.30 2.87 -1.33
N VAL A 195 21.50 2.50 -2.59
CA VAL A 195 22.18 1.26 -2.99
C VAL A 195 23.58 1.63 -3.46
N ALA A 196 24.60 1.20 -2.74
CA ALA A 196 25.98 1.33 -3.16
C ALA A 196 26.44 0.01 -3.80
N VAL A 197 26.78 0.06 -5.06
CA VAL A 197 27.36 -1.09 -5.79
C VAL A 197 28.86 -0.85 -5.95
N TRP A 198 29.66 -1.77 -5.43
CA TRP A 198 31.12 -1.69 -5.58
C TRP A 198 31.50 -2.23 -6.97
N THR A 199 31.94 -1.34 -7.83
CA THR A 199 32.68 -1.75 -9.03
C THR A 199 34.12 -1.98 -8.60
N ARG A 200 34.70 -3.17 -8.89
CA ARG A 200 36.15 -3.34 -8.76
C ARG A 200 36.81 -2.25 -9.60
N PRO A 201 37.74 -1.45 -9.06
CA PRO A 201 38.59 -0.61 -9.91
C PRO A 201 39.34 -1.54 -10.88
N ARG A 202 39.33 -1.15 -12.14
CA ARG A 202 40.15 -1.83 -13.20
C ARG A 202 41.60 -1.70 -12.89
#